data_15854e36271b96219047e22179a0acf3
#
_entry.id   15854e36271b96219047e22179a0acf3
#
_cell.length_a   1.000
_cell.length_b   1.000
_cell.length_c   1.000
_cell.angle_alpha   90.00
_cell.angle_beta   90.00
_cell.angle_gamma   90.00
#
_symmetry.space_group_name_H-M   'P 1'
#
loop_
_entity.id
_entity.type
_entity.pdbx_description
1 polymer ?
#
loop_
_entity_poly.entity_id
_entity_poly.type
_entity_poly.pdbx_seq_one_letter_code
_entity_poly.pdbx_strand_id
1 'polypeptide(L)'
;MGELFVNDAFGTSHRAHSSNVGICEYLPSALGFLVEKEVEIMGNALKDPKRPLTAILGGAKVSDKISVIENLLNIADNILIGGGMMYTFLKAKGYNTGSSLLEEDKVELAKDLIKKAE
;
A
#
# COMPACT_ATOMS: atom_id res chain seq x y z
N MET A 1 -10.92 32.13 -13.17
CA MET A 1 -10.77 30.76 -12.60
C MET A 1 -12.17 30.18 -12.53
N GLY A 2 -12.32 28.88 -12.21
CA GLY A 2 -13.62 28.21 -12.22
C GLY A 2 -14.44 28.42 -10.94
N GLU A 3 -15.68 27.99 -10.99
CA GLU A 3 -16.62 27.99 -9.86
C GLU A 3 -16.75 26.62 -9.19
N LEU A 4 -16.20 25.57 -9.84
CA LEU A 4 -16.19 24.17 -9.40
C LEU A 4 -14.83 23.58 -9.72
N PHE A 5 -14.34 22.71 -8.83
CA PHE A 5 -13.13 21.92 -9.05
C PHE A 5 -13.48 20.44 -9.23
N VAL A 6 -12.94 19.81 -10.27
CA VAL A 6 -13.03 18.37 -10.48
C VAL A 6 -11.63 17.79 -10.53
N ASN A 7 -11.33 16.87 -9.62
CA ASN A 7 -10.05 16.17 -9.61
C ASN A 7 -10.14 14.83 -10.35
N ASP A 8 -9.50 14.75 -11.51
CA ASP A 8 -9.34 13.50 -12.26
C ASP A 8 -7.85 13.15 -12.50
N ALA A 9 -6.97 13.76 -11.72
CA ALA A 9 -5.53 13.58 -11.82
C ALA A 9 -5.05 12.48 -10.87
N PHE A 10 -5.40 11.23 -11.14
CA PHE A 10 -5.05 10.07 -10.31
C PHE A 10 -3.57 9.98 -10.00
N GLY A 11 -2.69 10.18 -10.99
CA GLY A 11 -1.24 10.11 -10.84
C GLY A 11 -0.63 11.06 -9.81
N THR A 12 -1.31 12.18 -9.48
CA THR A 12 -0.87 13.16 -8.48
C THR A 12 -1.67 13.12 -7.19
N SER A 13 -2.73 12.32 -7.12
CA SER A 13 -3.67 12.30 -5.99
C SER A 13 -3.07 11.75 -4.69
N HIS A 14 -1.89 11.13 -4.74
CA HIS A 14 -1.12 10.69 -3.58
C HIS A 14 -0.34 11.84 -2.88
N ARG A 15 -0.41 13.07 -3.41
CA ARG A 15 0.32 14.23 -2.88
C ARG A 15 -0.65 15.36 -2.51
N ALA A 16 -0.41 16.00 -1.38
CA ALA A 16 -1.17 17.17 -0.92
C ALA A 16 -0.66 18.46 -1.59
N HIS A 17 -0.90 18.59 -2.90
CA HIS A 17 -0.56 19.81 -3.64
C HIS A 17 -1.70 20.85 -3.55
N SER A 18 -1.35 22.13 -3.71
CA SER A 18 -2.35 23.21 -3.77
C SER A 18 -3.37 23.03 -4.90
N SER A 19 -2.94 22.40 -6.01
CA SER A 19 -3.77 22.17 -7.20
C SER A 19 -4.73 20.97 -7.09
N ASN A 20 -4.63 20.12 -6.08
CA ASN A 20 -5.51 18.96 -5.89
C ASN A 20 -6.16 18.90 -4.50
N VAL A 21 -5.49 19.39 -3.46
CA VAL A 21 -6.01 19.42 -2.09
C VAL A 21 -6.33 20.86 -1.68
N GLY A 22 -5.38 21.78 -1.79
CA GLY A 22 -5.56 23.14 -1.32
C GLY A 22 -6.73 23.89 -1.98
N ILE A 23 -7.00 23.63 -3.27
CA ILE A 23 -8.12 24.26 -3.98
C ILE A 23 -9.49 23.82 -3.43
N CYS A 24 -9.57 22.62 -2.83
CA CYS A 24 -10.82 22.10 -2.25
C CYS A 24 -11.29 22.91 -1.03
N GLU A 25 -10.43 23.71 -0.43
CA GLU A 25 -10.80 24.62 0.68
C GLU A 25 -11.59 25.85 0.19
N TYR A 26 -11.49 26.16 -1.10
CA TYR A 26 -12.03 27.40 -1.68
C TYR A 26 -13.15 27.17 -2.69
N LEU A 27 -13.27 25.97 -3.24
CA LEU A 27 -14.26 25.66 -4.26
C LEU A 27 -15.03 24.39 -3.92
N PRO A 28 -16.31 24.29 -4.27
CA PRO A 28 -17.02 23.02 -4.32
C PRO A 28 -16.22 22.04 -5.18
N SER A 29 -15.99 20.83 -4.66
CA SER A 29 -15.06 19.87 -5.27
C SER A 29 -15.71 18.51 -5.47
N ALA A 30 -15.39 17.86 -6.58
CA ALA A 30 -15.85 16.51 -6.91
C ALA A 30 -14.69 15.67 -7.48
N LEU A 31 -14.86 14.37 -7.47
CA LEU A 31 -13.97 13.45 -8.19
C LEU A 31 -14.35 13.43 -9.67
N GLY A 32 -13.37 13.35 -10.55
CA GLY A 32 -13.58 12.96 -11.93
C GLY A 32 -13.73 11.44 -12.06
N PHE A 33 -14.21 10.97 -13.19
CA PHE A 33 -14.60 9.57 -13.40
C PHE A 33 -13.44 8.57 -13.23
N LEU A 34 -12.21 8.98 -13.56
CA LEU A 34 -11.04 8.10 -13.36
C LEU A 34 -10.75 7.90 -11.87
N VAL A 35 -10.69 8.98 -11.10
CA VAL A 35 -10.42 8.92 -9.66
C VAL A 35 -11.58 8.27 -8.91
N GLU A 36 -12.84 8.56 -9.29
CA GLU A 36 -14.03 7.91 -8.74
C GLU A 36 -13.96 6.40 -8.91
N LYS A 37 -13.64 5.92 -10.11
CA LYS A 37 -13.51 4.48 -10.41
C LYS A 37 -12.41 3.82 -9.57
N GLU A 38 -11.26 4.46 -9.41
CA GLU A 38 -10.18 3.94 -8.58
C GLU A 38 -10.60 3.84 -7.10
N VAL A 39 -11.23 4.90 -6.57
CA VAL A 39 -11.73 4.92 -5.18
C VAL A 39 -12.80 3.86 -4.96
N GLU A 40 -13.73 3.71 -5.90
CA GLU A 40 -14.81 2.72 -5.82
C GLU A 40 -14.26 1.29 -5.85
N ILE A 41 -13.41 0.96 -6.85
CA ILE A 41 -12.88 -0.41 -7.01
C ILE A 41 -11.99 -0.78 -5.84
N MET A 42 -11.03 0.08 -5.47
CA MET A 42 -10.11 -0.20 -4.36
C MET A 42 -10.83 -0.18 -3.01
N GLY A 43 -11.75 0.77 -2.81
CA GLY A 43 -12.54 0.85 -1.58
C GLY A 43 -13.42 -0.38 -1.38
N ASN A 44 -14.08 -0.86 -2.43
CA ASN A 44 -14.92 -2.08 -2.36
C ASN A 44 -14.06 -3.33 -2.17
N ALA A 45 -12.90 -3.43 -2.84
CA ALA A 45 -11.97 -4.54 -2.67
C ALA A 45 -11.43 -4.67 -1.24
N LEU A 46 -11.36 -3.57 -0.48
CA LEU A 46 -10.90 -3.57 0.91
C LEU A 46 -12.04 -3.76 1.92
N LYS A 47 -13.26 -3.26 1.62
CA LYS A 47 -14.42 -3.33 2.53
C LYS A 47 -15.12 -4.68 2.49
N ASP A 48 -15.33 -5.20 1.29
CA ASP A 48 -16.04 -6.46 1.06
C ASP A 48 -15.36 -7.24 -0.07
N PRO A 49 -14.16 -7.80 0.20
CA PRO A 49 -13.39 -8.49 -0.82
C PRO A 49 -14.03 -9.81 -1.22
N LYS A 50 -14.00 -10.10 -2.51
CA LYS A 50 -14.24 -11.48 -2.97
C LYS A 50 -13.12 -12.38 -2.44
N ARG A 51 -13.49 -13.48 -1.77
CA ARG A 51 -12.54 -14.42 -1.18
C ARG A 51 -12.13 -15.53 -2.16
N PRO A 52 -10.85 -15.98 -2.15
CA PRO A 52 -9.77 -15.47 -1.30
C PRO A 52 -9.21 -14.13 -1.79
N LEU A 53 -9.01 -13.16 -0.88
CA LEU A 53 -8.29 -11.93 -1.17
C LEU A 53 -6.78 -12.19 -1.05
N THR A 54 -6.06 -12.05 -2.16
CA THR A 54 -4.60 -12.14 -2.18
C THR A 54 -4.00 -10.77 -2.42
N ALA A 55 -3.24 -10.28 -1.46
CA ALA A 55 -2.47 -9.05 -1.59
C ALA A 55 -1.04 -9.35 -2.06
N ILE A 56 -0.57 -8.64 -3.07
CA ILE A 56 0.79 -8.76 -3.59
C ILE A 56 1.53 -7.46 -3.29
N LEU A 57 2.57 -7.56 -2.49
CA LEU A 57 3.40 -6.42 -2.09
C LEU A 57 4.81 -6.56 -2.65
N GLY A 58 5.33 -5.47 -3.21
CA GLY A 58 6.71 -5.37 -3.65
C GLY A 58 7.31 -4.02 -3.25
N GLY A 59 8.62 -4.01 -3.11
CA GLY A 59 9.37 -2.80 -2.76
C GLY A 59 10.80 -3.13 -2.38
N ALA A 60 11.61 -2.10 -2.15
CA ALA A 60 13.00 -2.28 -1.75
C ALA A 60 13.12 -2.60 -0.26
N LYS A 61 12.30 -1.96 0.59
CA LYS A 61 12.44 -1.98 2.05
C LYS A 61 11.15 -2.43 2.74
N VAL A 62 11.29 -3.24 3.79
CA VAL A 62 10.21 -3.61 4.71
C VAL A 62 9.75 -2.39 5.51
N SER A 63 10.70 -1.57 5.97
CA SER A 63 10.44 -0.36 6.77
C SER A 63 9.38 0.56 6.15
N ASP A 64 9.36 0.67 4.82
CA ASP A 64 8.43 1.54 4.09
C ASP A 64 7.00 0.97 4.00
N LYS A 65 6.81 -0.31 4.35
CA LYS A 65 5.56 -1.04 4.14
C LYS A 65 4.97 -1.67 5.42
N ILE A 66 5.56 -1.44 6.58
CA ILE A 66 5.14 -2.09 7.84
C ILE A 66 3.65 -1.89 8.10
N SER A 67 3.18 -0.65 8.10
CA SER A 67 1.77 -0.34 8.38
C SER A 67 0.83 -0.93 7.32
N VAL A 68 1.25 -0.99 6.08
CA VAL A 68 0.48 -1.61 4.99
C VAL A 68 0.36 -3.12 5.22
N ILE A 69 1.47 -3.80 5.58
CA ILE A 69 1.48 -5.25 5.86
C ILE A 69 0.58 -5.53 7.07
N GLU A 70 0.71 -4.79 8.16
CA GLU A 70 -0.09 -4.97 9.37
C GLU A 70 -1.59 -4.78 9.10
N ASN A 71 -1.96 -3.80 8.29
CA ASN A 71 -3.36 -3.61 7.91
C ASN A 71 -3.88 -4.76 7.02
N LEU A 72 -3.06 -5.24 6.08
CA LEU A 72 -3.43 -6.33 5.19
C LEU A 72 -3.55 -7.67 5.91
N LEU A 73 -2.77 -7.92 6.98
CA LEU A 73 -2.90 -9.12 7.82
C LEU A 73 -4.30 -9.28 8.43
N ASN A 74 -5.05 -8.19 8.60
CA ASN A 74 -6.41 -8.22 9.15
C ASN A 74 -7.48 -8.49 8.09
N ILE A 75 -7.19 -8.33 6.80
CA ILE A 75 -8.20 -8.36 5.74
C ILE A 75 -7.90 -9.33 4.61
N ALA A 76 -6.62 -9.65 4.35
CA ALA A 76 -6.21 -10.54 3.27
C ALA A 76 -6.14 -12.01 3.73
N ASP A 77 -6.55 -12.93 2.85
CA ASP A 77 -6.38 -14.37 3.08
C ASP A 77 -4.94 -14.82 2.76
N ASN A 78 -4.29 -14.13 1.83
CA ASN A 78 -2.91 -14.40 1.45
C ASN A 78 -2.15 -13.09 1.23
N ILE A 79 -0.89 -13.06 1.64
CA ILE A 79 0.02 -11.95 1.34
C ILE A 79 1.27 -12.51 0.66
N LEU A 80 1.52 -12.07 -0.57
CA LEU A 80 2.71 -12.42 -1.33
C LEU A 80 3.71 -11.26 -1.25
N ILE A 81 4.90 -11.54 -0.73
CA ILE A 81 5.96 -10.55 -0.60
C ILE A 81 6.99 -10.75 -1.71
N GLY A 82 7.22 -9.71 -2.50
CA GLY A 82 8.19 -9.68 -3.59
C GLY A 82 9.15 -8.47 -3.50
N GLY A 83 9.95 -8.29 -4.54
CA GLY A 83 10.95 -7.21 -4.59
C GLY A 83 12.09 -7.37 -3.58
N GLY A 84 12.87 -6.32 -3.34
CA GLY A 84 14.01 -6.34 -2.41
C GLY A 84 13.63 -6.65 -0.97
N MET A 85 12.45 -6.23 -0.53
CA MET A 85 11.96 -6.48 0.83
C MET A 85 11.80 -7.97 1.15
N MET A 86 11.60 -8.84 0.16
CA MET A 86 11.46 -10.28 0.39
C MET A 86 12.70 -10.90 1.03
N TYR A 87 13.89 -10.36 0.77
CA TYR A 87 15.13 -10.91 1.33
C TYR A 87 15.19 -10.76 2.85
N THR A 88 14.61 -9.72 3.41
CA THR A 88 14.49 -9.57 4.87
C THR A 88 13.57 -10.64 5.47
N PHE A 89 12.47 -10.98 4.80
CA PHE A 89 11.59 -12.09 5.21
C PHE A 89 12.25 -13.46 5.02
N LEU A 90 13.00 -13.67 3.93
CA LEU A 90 13.75 -14.92 3.72
C LEU A 90 14.83 -15.09 4.79
N LYS A 91 15.54 -14.01 5.16
CA LYS A 91 16.50 -14.02 6.26
C LYS A 91 15.84 -14.36 7.59
N ALA A 92 14.67 -13.79 7.86
CA ALA A 92 13.86 -14.07 9.04
C ALA A 92 13.48 -15.57 9.14
N LYS A 93 13.26 -16.22 7.99
CA LYS A 93 13.02 -17.68 7.87
C LYS A 93 14.31 -18.53 7.93
N GLY A 94 15.49 -17.91 8.07
CA GLY A 94 16.76 -18.61 8.18
C GLY A 94 17.49 -18.89 6.86
N TYR A 95 16.99 -18.40 5.73
CA TYR A 95 17.67 -18.55 4.44
C TYR A 95 18.88 -17.63 4.32
N ASN A 96 19.88 -18.09 3.56
CA ASN A 96 21.01 -17.26 3.19
C ASN A 96 20.63 -16.37 2.01
N THR A 97 20.80 -15.06 2.15
CA THR A 97 20.42 -14.06 1.15
C THR A 97 21.61 -13.53 0.34
N GLY A 98 22.81 -14.01 0.61
CA GLY A 98 24.05 -13.58 -0.07
C GLY A 98 24.28 -12.07 0.06
N SER A 99 24.60 -11.43 -1.05
CA SER A 99 24.81 -9.97 -1.17
C SER A 99 23.52 -9.20 -1.53
N SER A 100 22.34 -9.82 -1.37
CA SER A 100 21.06 -9.16 -1.67
C SER A 100 20.79 -8.01 -0.72
N LEU A 101 19.93 -7.08 -1.16
CA LEU A 101 19.47 -5.97 -0.32
C LEU A 101 18.77 -6.52 0.93
N LEU A 102 19.30 -6.15 2.11
CA LEU A 102 18.80 -6.64 3.39
C LEU A 102 18.71 -5.49 4.40
N GLU A 103 17.59 -5.40 5.11
CA GLU A 103 17.43 -4.58 6.30
C GLU A 103 17.65 -5.45 7.54
N GLU A 104 18.90 -5.55 8.02
CA GLU A 104 19.25 -6.43 9.15
C GLU A 104 18.52 -6.04 10.43
N ASP A 105 18.33 -4.74 10.67
CA ASP A 105 17.60 -4.19 11.80
C ASP A 105 16.08 -4.48 11.77
N LYS A 106 15.56 -4.98 10.65
CA LYS A 106 14.14 -5.36 10.46
C LYS A 106 13.89 -6.87 10.44
N VAL A 107 14.92 -7.69 10.59
CA VAL A 107 14.76 -9.17 10.56
C VAL A 107 13.87 -9.67 11.70
N GLU A 108 14.02 -9.16 12.92
CA GLU A 108 13.14 -9.54 14.03
C GLU A 108 11.70 -9.09 13.81
N LEU A 109 11.49 -7.88 13.29
CA LEU A 109 10.18 -7.40 12.92
C LEU A 109 9.55 -8.30 11.83
N ALA A 110 10.32 -8.71 10.83
CA ALA A 110 9.82 -9.63 9.80
C ALA A 110 9.41 -10.99 10.38
N LYS A 111 10.13 -11.51 11.39
CA LYS A 111 9.72 -12.72 12.12
C LYS A 111 8.38 -12.54 12.85
N ASP A 112 8.18 -11.38 13.47
CA ASP A 112 6.93 -11.10 14.18
C ASP A 112 5.75 -10.97 13.21
N LEU A 113 5.97 -10.34 12.04
CA LEU A 113 4.96 -10.27 10.98
C LEU A 113 4.60 -11.65 10.42
N ILE A 114 5.59 -12.54 10.22
CA ILE A 114 5.34 -13.93 9.81
C ILE A 114 4.48 -14.66 10.85
N LYS A 115 4.84 -14.57 12.15
CA LYS A 115 4.05 -15.20 13.22
C LYS A 115 2.62 -14.67 13.34
N LYS A 116 2.41 -13.38 13.04
CA LYS A 116 1.06 -12.79 13.01
C LYS A 116 0.23 -13.30 11.84
N ALA A 117 0.88 -13.76 10.76
CA ALA A 117 0.24 -14.27 9.55
C ALA A 117 -0.15 -15.75 9.63
N GLU A 118 0.44 -16.52 10.54
CA GLU A 118 0.15 -17.94 10.84
C GLU A 118 -1.03 -18.09 11.81
#